data_1a2f5f7d15c8c299b0754503ed106e9b
#
_entry.id   1a2f5f7d15c8c299b0754503ed106e9b
#
_cell.length_a   1.000
_cell.length_b   1.000
_cell.length_c   1.000
_cell.angle_alpha   90.00
_cell.angle_beta   90.00
_cell.angle_gamma   90.00
#
_symmetry.space_group_name_H-M   'P 1'
#
loop_
_entity.id
_entity.type
_entity.pdbx_description
1 polymer ?
#
loop_
_entity_poly.entity_id
_entity_poly.type
_entity_poly.pdbx_seq_one_letter_code
_entity_poly.pdbx_strand_id
1 'polypeptide(L)'
;MTNYGYKKGKPLFFGIFTGYYVVQILCAVFVYGVNAFLPNVMGYMKYIGAAYILWLAIHIAVSTPDAEDTGKSASFWKGFLLQFVNIKIYMFGITALTGYIVKFTTTFPVLLFFEIVIATIGTIATTTWIGTGMLIQKFYLKHYRIVNVVLALTLVECIYGMLK
;
A
#
# COMPACT_ATOMS: atom_id res chain seq x y z
N MET A 1 -11.14 5.25 13.38
CA MET A 1 -10.89 6.16 14.52
C MET A 1 -12.11 6.98 14.89
N THR A 2 -12.81 7.52 13.95
CA THR A 2 -14.06 8.26 14.18
C THR A 2 -15.06 7.50 15.06
N ASN A 3 -15.08 6.16 14.95
CA ASN A 3 -16.06 5.32 15.69
C ASN A 3 -15.59 4.83 17.07
N TYR A 4 -14.28 4.84 17.36
CA TYR A 4 -13.75 4.33 18.65
C TYR A 4 -13.18 5.40 19.57
N GLY A 5 -13.05 6.64 19.08
CA GLY A 5 -12.32 7.71 19.75
C GLY A 5 -10.80 7.47 19.75
N TYR A 6 -10.03 8.55 19.88
CA TYR A 6 -8.57 8.53 19.74
C TYR A 6 -7.86 7.55 20.69
N LYS A 7 -8.31 7.46 21.96
CA LYS A 7 -7.65 6.60 22.97
C LYS A 7 -7.85 5.10 22.70
N LYS A 8 -9.05 4.68 22.28
CA LYS A 8 -9.37 3.27 22.03
C LYS A 8 -8.84 2.75 20.68
N GLY A 9 -8.61 3.64 19.72
CA GLY A 9 -8.07 3.28 18.40
C GLY A 9 -6.55 3.10 18.34
N LYS A 10 -5.78 3.64 19.30
CA LYS A 10 -4.31 3.59 19.30
C LYS A 10 -3.71 2.18 19.11
N PRO A 11 -4.12 1.14 19.87
CA PRO A 11 -3.52 -0.18 19.70
C PRO A 11 -3.69 -0.75 18.30
N LEU A 12 -4.87 -0.57 17.69
CA LEU A 12 -5.13 -0.99 16.32
C LEU A 12 -4.17 -0.30 15.33
N PHE A 13 -3.93 1.00 15.53
CA PHE A 13 -3.01 1.77 14.71
C PHE A 13 -1.58 1.27 14.78
N PHE A 14 -1.06 1.10 15.99
CA PHE A 14 0.27 0.54 16.16
C PHE A 14 0.38 -0.85 15.54
N GLY A 15 -0.67 -1.67 15.65
CA GLY A 15 -0.73 -2.96 14.98
C GLY A 15 -0.65 -2.83 13.45
N ILE A 16 -1.43 -1.95 12.87
CA ILE A 16 -1.44 -1.70 11.41
C ILE A 16 -0.04 -1.25 10.95
N PHE A 17 0.56 -0.27 11.61
CA PHE A 17 1.87 0.25 11.19
C PHE A 17 2.97 -0.78 11.36
N THR A 18 3.04 -1.46 12.50
CA THR A 18 4.03 -2.52 12.73
C THR A 18 3.89 -3.64 11.70
N GLY A 19 2.65 -4.11 11.45
CA GLY A 19 2.37 -5.12 10.43
C GLY A 19 2.77 -4.65 9.03
N TYR A 20 2.53 -3.39 8.70
CA TYR A 20 2.92 -2.82 7.42
C TYR A 20 4.44 -2.85 7.22
N TYR A 21 5.24 -2.38 8.20
CA TYR A 21 6.70 -2.45 8.11
C TYR A 21 7.21 -3.88 7.98
N VAL A 22 6.66 -4.83 8.74
CA VAL A 22 7.06 -6.24 8.65
C VAL A 22 6.77 -6.80 7.26
N VAL A 23 5.59 -6.54 6.70
CA VAL A 23 5.25 -6.98 5.34
C VAL A 23 6.19 -6.37 4.30
N GLN A 24 6.55 -5.09 4.41
CA GLN A 24 7.49 -4.47 3.48
C GLN A 24 8.91 -5.07 3.59
N ILE A 25 9.38 -5.39 4.79
CA ILE A 25 10.64 -6.13 4.97
C ILE A 25 10.56 -7.51 4.28
N LEU A 26 9.44 -8.23 4.41
CA LEU A 26 9.23 -9.51 3.72
C LEU A 26 9.25 -9.34 2.20
N CYS A 27 8.71 -8.24 1.65
CA CYS A 27 8.79 -7.91 0.23
C CYS A 27 10.25 -7.74 -0.22
N ALA A 28 11.08 -7.01 0.56
CA ALA A 28 12.50 -6.86 0.25
C ALA A 28 13.25 -8.20 0.22
N VAL A 29 12.99 -9.06 1.23
CA VAL A 29 13.58 -10.43 1.29
C VAL A 29 13.12 -11.26 0.10
N PHE A 30 11.84 -11.22 -0.24
CA PHE A 30 11.28 -11.96 -1.37
C PHE A 30 11.90 -11.50 -2.70
N VAL A 31 11.93 -10.21 -2.96
CA VAL A 31 12.47 -9.65 -4.22
C VAL A 31 13.97 -9.94 -4.34
N TYR A 32 14.73 -9.80 -3.24
CA TYR A 32 16.14 -10.17 -3.21
C TYR A 32 16.35 -11.66 -3.51
N GLY A 33 15.60 -12.55 -2.85
CA GLY A 33 15.70 -13.99 -3.05
C GLY A 33 15.35 -14.39 -4.48
N VAL A 34 14.22 -13.89 -5.01
CA VAL A 34 13.81 -14.18 -6.39
C VAL A 34 14.85 -13.68 -7.40
N ASN A 35 15.40 -12.47 -7.19
CA ASN A 35 16.43 -11.95 -8.07
C ASN A 35 17.74 -12.75 -8.01
N ALA A 36 18.12 -13.25 -6.82
CA ALA A 36 19.33 -14.03 -6.64
C ALA A 36 19.24 -15.44 -7.27
N PHE A 37 18.09 -16.09 -7.20
CA PHE A 37 17.89 -17.48 -7.64
C PHE A 37 17.20 -17.61 -8.98
N LEU A 38 16.36 -16.65 -9.36
CA LEU A 38 15.54 -16.68 -10.57
C LEU A 38 15.53 -15.31 -11.29
N PRO A 39 16.70 -14.83 -11.76
CA PRO A 39 16.81 -13.47 -12.31
C PRO A 39 15.89 -13.22 -13.52
N ASN A 40 15.63 -14.24 -14.33
CA ASN A 40 14.73 -14.13 -15.48
C ASN A 40 13.27 -13.88 -15.09
N VAL A 41 12.85 -14.34 -13.91
CA VAL A 41 11.49 -14.14 -13.40
C VAL A 41 11.24 -12.68 -13.03
N MET A 42 12.28 -11.95 -12.58
CA MET A 42 12.16 -10.54 -12.24
C MET A 42 11.70 -9.68 -13.42
N GLY A 43 12.13 -10.02 -14.64
CA GLY A 43 11.66 -9.33 -15.85
C GLY A 43 10.15 -9.45 -16.07
N TYR A 44 9.54 -10.56 -15.67
CA TYR A 44 8.10 -10.78 -15.78
C TYR A 44 7.31 -10.16 -14.61
N MET A 45 7.92 -10.02 -13.42
CA MET A 45 7.26 -9.46 -12.23
C MET A 45 6.74 -8.04 -12.47
N LYS A 46 7.44 -7.21 -13.24
CA LYS A 46 6.99 -5.86 -13.60
C LYS A 46 5.65 -5.87 -14.37
N TYR A 47 5.45 -6.84 -15.26
CA TYR A 47 4.20 -6.94 -16.02
C TYR A 47 3.03 -7.41 -15.16
N ILE A 48 3.30 -8.34 -14.22
CA ILE A 48 2.31 -8.78 -13.22
C ILE A 48 1.93 -7.60 -12.33
N GLY A 49 2.94 -6.82 -11.89
CA GLY A 49 2.72 -5.60 -11.11
C GLY A 49 1.91 -4.55 -11.87
N ALA A 50 2.23 -4.30 -13.15
CA ALA A 50 1.49 -3.37 -14.00
C ALA A 50 0.01 -3.78 -14.16
N ALA A 51 -0.24 -5.07 -14.41
CA ALA A 51 -1.60 -5.62 -14.50
C ALA A 51 -2.37 -5.43 -13.18
N TYR A 52 -1.71 -5.66 -12.03
CA TYR A 52 -2.32 -5.43 -10.72
C TYR A 52 -2.65 -3.95 -10.47
N ILE A 53 -1.72 -3.02 -10.80
CA ILE A 53 -1.96 -1.58 -10.65
C ILE A 53 -3.11 -1.14 -11.56
N LEU A 54 -3.19 -1.67 -12.78
CA LEU A 54 -4.30 -1.38 -13.70
C LEU A 54 -5.64 -1.87 -13.12
N TRP A 55 -5.68 -3.08 -12.60
CA TRP A 55 -6.85 -3.61 -11.92
C TRP A 55 -7.26 -2.72 -10.74
N LEU A 56 -6.29 -2.29 -9.93
CA LEU A 56 -6.52 -1.40 -8.79
C LEU A 56 -7.06 -0.03 -9.24
N ALA A 57 -6.50 0.54 -10.32
CA ALA A 57 -6.96 1.81 -10.89
C ALA A 57 -8.42 1.73 -11.32
N ILE A 58 -8.81 0.67 -12.03
CA ILE A 58 -10.20 0.43 -12.44
C ILE A 58 -11.10 0.27 -11.21
N HIS A 59 -10.67 -0.52 -10.23
CA HIS A 59 -11.44 -0.76 -9.02
C HIS A 59 -11.68 0.52 -8.22
N ILE A 60 -10.67 1.39 -8.11
CA ILE A 60 -10.80 2.71 -7.46
C ILE A 60 -11.75 3.62 -8.24
N ALA A 61 -11.63 3.66 -9.57
CA ALA A 61 -12.46 4.52 -10.41
C ALA A 61 -13.96 4.22 -10.26
N VAL A 62 -14.31 2.94 -10.07
CA VAL A 62 -15.72 2.50 -9.97
C VAL A 62 -16.20 2.33 -8.52
N SER A 63 -15.30 2.47 -7.51
CA SER A 63 -15.66 2.25 -6.12
C SER A 63 -16.59 3.35 -5.60
N THR A 64 -17.52 2.93 -4.75
CA THR A 64 -18.41 3.81 -3.96
C THR A 64 -17.96 3.79 -2.51
N PRO A 65 -18.17 4.87 -1.74
CA PRO A 65 -17.89 4.88 -0.32
C PRO A 65 -18.77 3.88 0.42
N ASP A 66 -18.19 2.82 0.98
CA ASP A 66 -18.91 1.88 1.84
C ASP A 66 -19.02 2.40 3.27
N ALA A 67 -20.14 2.16 3.92
CA ALA A 67 -20.30 2.39 5.35
C ALA A 67 -19.49 1.33 6.10
N GLU A 68 -18.39 1.74 6.74
CA GLU A 68 -17.56 0.82 7.53
C GLU A 68 -18.35 0.17 8.68
N ASP A 69 -18.20 -1.14 8.78
CA ASP A 69 -18.78 -1.96 9.85
C ASP A 69 -18.14 -1.62 11.21
N THR A 70 -18.92 -0.93 12.05
CA THR A 70 -18.49 -0.24 13.28
C THR A 70 -18.41 -1.12 14.53
N GLY A 71 -18.58 -2.44 14.42
CA GLY A 71 -18.85 -3.32 15.55
C GLY A 71 -17.67 -4.05 16.21
N LYS A 72 -16.41 -3.92 15.77
CA LYS A 72 -15.32 -4.82 16.19
C LYS A 72 -14.24 -4.12 17.04
N SER A 73 -13.85 -4.77 18.13
CA SER A 73 -12.81 -4.30 19.09
C SER A 73 -11.50 -3.85 18.43
N ALA A 74 -11.01 -2.67 18.82
CA ALA A 74 -9.73 -2.10 18.36
C ALA A 74 -8.56 -2.75 19.11
N SER A 75 -8.01 -3.86 18.57
CA SER A 75 -6.87 -4.58 19.13
C SER A 75 -5.62 -4.43 18.25
N PHE A 76 -4.43 -4.38 18.89
CA PHE A 76 -3.14 -4.39 18.19
C PHE A 76 -3.01 -5.59 17.26
N TRP A 77 -3.23 -6.79 17.76
CA TRP A 77 -3.10 -8.03 17.00
C TRP A 77 -4.02 -8.07 15.79
N LYS A 78 -5.21 -7.51 15.90
CA LYS A 78 -6.13 -7.43 14.78
C LYS A 78 -5.60 -6.53 13.67
N GLY A 79 -5.07 -5.35 14.02
CA GLY A 79 -4.44 -4.45 13.06
C GLY A 79 -3.20 -5.06 12.44
N PHE A 80 -2.37 -5.71 13.24
CA PHE A 80 -1.15 -6.39 12.80
C PHE A 80 -1.44 -7.53 11.81
N LEU A 81 -2.30 -8.48 12.19
CA LEU A 81 -2.64 -9.63 11.34
C LEU A 81 -3.36 -9.22 10.06
N LEU A 82 -4.15 -8.15 10.10
CA LEU A 82 -4.83 -7.63 8.91
C LEU A 82 -3.85 -7.27 7.80
N GLN A 83 -2.63 -6.81 8.13
CA GLN A 83 -1.64 -6.48 7.14
C GLN A 83 -1.09 -7.71 6.41
N PHE A 84 -0.95 -8.84 7.11
CA PHE A 84 -0.49 -10.09 6.49
C PHE A 84 -1.51 -10.68 5.51
N VAL A 85 -2.79 -10.45 5.72
CA VAL A 85 -3.85 -10.90 4.82
C VAL A 85 -4.09 -9.91 3.68
N ASN A 86 -3.56 -8.70 3.78
CA ASN A 86 -3.76 -7.63 2.82
C ASN A 86 -2.83 -7.77 1.60
N ILE A 87 -3.26 -8.54 0.61
CA ILE A 87 -2.51 -8.79 -0.64
C ILE A 87 -2.08 -7.48 -1.33
N LYS A 88 -2.85 -6.40 -1.21
CA LYS A 88 -2.51 -5.10 -1.83
C LYS A 88 -1.15 -4.58 -1.38
N ILE A 89 -0.79 -4.77 -0.11
CA ILE A 89 0.47 -4.27 0.46
C ILE A 89 1.65 -5.03 -0.14
N TYR A 90 1.56 -6.36 -0.24
CA TYR A 90 2.59 -7.19 -0.88
C TYR A 90 2.78 -6.81 -2.35
N MET A 91 1.67 -6.75 -3.09
CA MET A 91 1.73 -6.42 -4.51
C MET A 91 2.30 -5.02 -4.73
N PHE A 92 1.96 -4.06 -3.87
CA PHE A 92 2.51 -2.71 -3.95
C PHE A 92 4.02 -2.69 -3.70
N GLY A 93 4.52 -3.30 -2.61
CA GLY A 93 5.95 -3.34 -2.29
C GLY A 93 6.74 -4.08 -3.38
N ILE A 94 6.33 -5.29 -3.74
CA ILE A 94 6.99 -6.07 -4.80
C ILE A 94 7.01 -5.30 -6.11
N THR A 95 5.91 -4.67 -6.52
CA THR A 95 5.83 -3.90 -7.76
C THR A 95 6.72 -2.66 -7.72
N ALA A 96 6.75 -1.94 -6.60
CA ALA A 96 7.60 -0.78 -6.43
C ALA A 96 9.09 -1.14 -6.55
N LEU A 97 9.54 -2.21 -5.89
CA LEU A 97 10.91 -2.68 -6.01
C LEU A 97 11.23 -3.16 -7.43
N THR A 98 10.42 -4.05 -7.98
CA THR A 98 10.71 -4.68 -9.29
C THR A 98 10.57 -3.69 -10.46
N GLY A 99 9.60 -2.79 -10.38
CA GLY A 99 9.34 -1.80 -11.44
C GLY A 99 10.34 -0.64 -11.47
N TYR A 100 10.82 -0.22 -10.30
CA TYR A 100 11.61 1.01 -10.21
C TYR A 100 13.02 0.80 -9.67
N ILE A 101 13.24 -0.05 -8.68
CA ILE A 101 14.51 -0.13 -7.96
C ILE A 101 15.45 -1.19 -8.52
N VAL A 102 14.93 -2.38 -8.84
CA VAL A 102 15.73 -3.51 -9.35
C VAL A 102 16.45 -3.17 -10.67
N LYS A 103 15.94 -2.23 -11.45
CA LYS A 103 16.61 -1.71 -12.66
C LYS A 103 17.99 -1.10 -12.38
N PHE A 104 18.20 -0.58 -11.18
CA PHE A 104 19.42 0.13 -10.79
C PHE A 104 20.30 -0.68 -9.84
N THR A 105 19.69 -1.48 -8.98
CA THR A 105 20.41 -2.28 -7.99
C THR A 105 19.57 -3.46 -7.48
N THR A 106 20.27 -4.55 -7.18
CA THR A 106 19.70 -5.75 -6.56
C THR A 106 20.28 -6.02 -5.18
N THR A 107 21.04 -5.07 -4.64
CA THR A 107 21.71 -5.21 -3.34
C THR A 107 20.68 -5.17 -2.20
N PHE A 108 20.67 -6.19 -1.35
CA PHE A 108 19.68 -6.33 -0.28
C PHE A 108 19.54 -5.10 0.65
N PRO A 109 20.63 -4.49 1.16
CA PRO A 109 20.50 -3.29 2.01
C PRO A 109 19.79 -2.13 1.31
N VAL A 110 19.96 -1.98 -0.01
CA VAL A 110 19.30 -0.91 -0.79
C VAL A 110 17.82 -1.22 -0.99
N LEU A 111 17.48 -2.47 -1.32
CA LEU A 111 16.08 -2.90 -1.41
C LEU A 111 15.35 -2.69 -0.08
N LEU A 112 15.97 -3.09 1.02
CA LEU A 112 15.43 -2.92 2.37
C LEU A 112 15.25 -1.42 2.72
N PHE A 113 16.23 -0.58 2.38
CA PHE A 113 16.14 0.86 2.59
C PHE A 113 14.92 1.47 1.88
N PHE A 114 14.72 1.14 0.60
CA PHE A 114 13.58 1.66 -0.16
C PHE A 114 12.25 1.14 0.39
N GLU A 115 12.16 -0.10 0.85
CA GLU A 115 10.94 -0.61 1.49
C GLU A 115 10.63 0.12 2.81
N ILE A 116 11.65 0.43 3.61
CA ILE A 116 11.46 1.23 4.82
C ILE A 116 10.99 2.64 4.47
N VAL A 117 11.54 3.26 3.42
CA VAL A 117 11.10 4.57 2.93
C VAL A 117 9.64 4.51 2.48
N ILE A 118 9.26 3.51 1.68
CA ILE A 118 7.88 3.27 1.22
C ILE A 118 6.94 3.10 2.43
N ALA A 119 7.32 2.28 3.40
CA ALA A 119 6.54 2.07 4.63
C ALA A 119 6.37 3.37 5.42
N THR A 120 7.41 4.18 5.51
CA THR A 120 7.39 5.45 6.23
C THR A 120 6.47 6.46 5.54
N ILE A 121 6.58 6.61 4.21
CA ILE A 121 5.69 7.48 3.42
C ILE A 121 4.23 7.04 3.58
N GLY A 122 3.95 5.73 3.45
CA GLY A 122 2.62 5.18 3.63
C GLY A 122 2.05 5.41 5.04
N THR A 123 2.89 5.28 6.07
CA THR A 123 2.53 5.55 7.46
C THR A 123 2.22 7.03 7.69
N ILE A 124 3.04 7.94 7.15
CA ILE A 124 2.81 9.39 7.24
C ILE A 124 1.51 9.75 6.51
N ALA A 125 1.30 9.26 5.29
CA ALA A 125 0.09 9.50 4.51
C ALA A 125 -1.16 9.03 5.27
N THR A 126 -1.13 7.82 5.83
CA THR A 126 -2.24 7.25 6.61
C THR A 126 -2.50 8.07 7.88
N THR A 127 -1.45 8.50 8.58
CA THR A 127 -1.58 9.32 9.81
C THR A 127 -2.17 10.69 9.48
N THR A 128 -1.72 11.32 8.39
CA THR A 128 -2.26 12.60 7.90
C THR A 128 -3.74 12.46 7.55
N TRP A 129 -4.10 11.38 6.83
CA TRP A 129 -5.49 11.09 6.48
C TRP A 129 -6.40 10.96 7.72
N ILE A 130 -5.88 10.35 8.77
CA ILE A 130 -6.62 10.21 10.03
C ILE A 130 -6.77 11.56 10.75
N GLY A 131 -5.69 12.36 10.80
CA GLY A 131 -5.71 13.68 11.45
C GLY A 131 -6.68 14.66 10.77
N THR A 132 -6.79 14.59 9.45
CA THR A 132 -7.65 15.46 8.65
C THR A 132 -9.00 14.80 8.30
N GLY A 133 -9.24 13.59 8.81
CA GLY A 133 -10.29 12.68 8.35
C GLY A 133 -11.69 13.27 8.25
N MET A 134 -12.14 14.11 9.22
CA MET A 134 -13.49 14.70 9.16
C MET A 134 -13.66 15.74 8.04
N LEU A 135 -12.63 16.54 7.77
CA LEU A 135 -12.67 17.54 6.70
C LEU A 135 -12.55 16.89 5.32
N ILE A 136 -11.58 15.98 5.19
CA ILE A 136 -11.34 15.24 3.94
C ILE A 136 -12.50 14.28 3.66
N GLN A 137 -13.06 13.62 4.67
CA GLN A 137 -14.19 12.74 4.51
C GLN A 137 -15.42 13.46 3.94
N LYS A 138 -15.76 14.65 4.45
CA LYS A 138 -16.85 15.45 3.92
C LYS A 138 -16.63 15.85 2.45
N PHE A 139 -15.42 16.27 2.11
CA PHE A 139 -15.04 16.62 0.74
C PHE A 139 -15.05 15.38 -0.16
N TYR A 140 -14.45 14.26 0.29
CA TYR A 140 -14.43 13.00 -0.43
C TYR A 140 -15.84 12.48 -0.70
N LEU A 141 -16.71 12.40 0.29
CA LEU A 141 -18.09 11.92 0.11
C LEU A 141 -18.88 12.78 -0.88
N LYS A 142 -18.61 14.08 -0.92
CA LYS A 142 -19.24 15.00 -1.87
C LYS A 142 -18.73 14.84 -3.31
N HIS A 143 -17.43 14.53 -3.48
CA HIS A 143 -16.74 14.55 -4.78
C HIS A 143 -16.02 13.22 -5.08
N TYR A 144 -16.44 12.10 -4.49
CA TYR A 144 -15.72 10.83 -4.57
C TYR A 144 -15.45 10.36 -5.99
N ARG A 145 -16.35 10.58 -6.93
CA ARG A 145 -16.16 10.21 -8.34
C ARG A 145 -14.97 10.92 -8.97
N ILE A 146 -14.85 12.23 -8.75
CA ILE A 146 -13.74 13.04 -9.29
C ILE A 146 -12.43 12.61 -8.63
N VAL A 147 -12.42 12.45 -7.32
CA VAL A 147 -11.23 12.02 -6.56
C VAL A 147 -10.77 10.63 -7.02
N ASN A 148 -11.71 9.68 -7.18
CA ASN A 148 -11.40 8.34 -7.64
C ASN A 148 -10.83 8.31 -9.06
N VAL A 149 -11.37 9.12 -9.98
CA VAL A 149 -10.85 9.23 -11.35
C VAL A 149 -9.44 9.81 -11.35
N VAL A 150 -9.17 10.87 -10.57
CA VAL A 150 -7.84 11.45 -10.46
C VAL A 150 -6.84 10.42 -9.91
N LEU A 151 -7.20 9.69 -8.84
CA LEU A 151 -6.36 8.63 -8.29
C LEU A 151 -6.09 7.51 -9.30
N ALA A 152 -7.12 7.08 -10.04
CA ALA A 152 -6.97 6.07 -11.07
C ALA A 152 -6.02 6.52 -12.20
N LEU A 153 -6.13 7.77 -12.66
CA LEU A 153 -5.23 8.34 -13.66
C LEU A 153 -3.78 8.40 -13.17
N THR A 154 -3.55 8.80 -11.92
CA THR A 154 -2.21 8.77 -11.31
C THR A 154 -1.61 7.36 -11.29
N LEU A 155 -2.42 6.33 -11.01
CA LEU A 155 -1.97 4.94 -11.05
C LEU A 155 -1.62 4.48 -12.48
N VAL A 156 -2.39 4.92 -13.48
CA VAL A 156 -2.08 4.63 -14.89
C VAL A 156 -0.76 5.29 -15.31
N GLU A 157 -0.49 6.51 -14.86
CA GLU A 157 0.81 7.18 -15.07
C GLU A 157 1.97 6.39 -14.43
N CYS A 158 1.78 5.84 -13.24
CA CYS A 158 2.77 4.96 -12.59
C CYS A 158 3.07 3.72 -13.45
N ILE A 159 2.06 3.11 -14.08
CA ILE A 159 2.26 1.98 -15.00
C ILE A 159 3.16 2.39 -16.17
N TYR A 160 2.89 3.54 -16.78
CA TYR A 160 3.70 4.04 -17.88
C TYR A 160 5.17 4.21 -17.49
N GLY A 161 5.43 4.82 -16.31
CA GLY A 161 6.79 4.98 -15.78
C GLY A 161 7.49 3.65 -15.46
N MET A 162 6.74 2.64 -15.05
CA MET A 162 7.27 1.32 -14.70
C MET A 162 7.64 0.48 -15.93
N LEU A 163 6.87 0.60 -17.02
CA LEU A 163 7.08 -0.19 -18.25
C LEU A 163 8.12 0.42 -19.18
N LYS A 164 8.38 1.73 -19.07
CA LYS A 164 9.44 2.43 -19.81
C LYS A 164 10.83 2.10 -19.24
#